data_33a3a150a2b55f4a496c333e8918c942
#
_entry.id   33a3a150a2b55f4a496c333e8918c942
#
_cell.length_a   1.000
_cell.length_b   1.000
_cell.length_c   1.000
_cell.angle_alpha   90.00
_cell.angle_beta   90.00
_cell.angle_gamma   90.00
#
_symmetry.space_group_name_H-M   'P 1'
#
loop_
_entity.id
_entity.type
_entity.pdbx_description
1 polymer ?
#
loop_
_entity_poly.entity_id
_entity_poly.type
_entity_poly.pdbx_seq_one_letter_code
_entity_poly.pdbx_strand_id
1 'polypeptide(L)'
;MDTKPGDAEAKPGKTEDSDFKVTPWEVTGKVDYDKLIKRFGTQRISSAIKRDMEKIADGKLHVMLRRDIFFSHRDLDLVLKDYRDGKGFFLYTGRGPSLGMHIGHLAPFVFTKWLQDVFGVNLYIEITDDEKFMRNSDYTIEQVGEAARQNILDIVAVGFDPDKTFIFKDSEYIKNIYPLVTKIAKKINFSQVRSTFGFDPSTNIGMIFYPAIQIVPTMFENKRCLIPAAIDQDPYWRLQRDLAESLGYYKAAEIHSKFLPPLSGIEGKMSSSTADSAVYLTDPPEIVENKIMKYAFSGGQSTVEEQRRLGANVDVDVPFQWLYYLFDDDDSEVERIRSEYSSGKMLTGEVKKVLAEKLNGFLGEHRRRREKSPEMLDKFMYSGELAKRMWRRIYE
;
A
#
# COMPACT_ATOMS: atom_id res chain seq x y z
N MET A 1 -65.37 9.73 6.83
CA MET A 1 -65.13 8.31 6.49
C MET A 1 -63.66 8.20 6.23
N ASP A 2 -63.00 7.75 7.21
CA ASP A 2 -61.74 7.04 7.42
C ASP A 2 -60.64 7.18 6.37
N THR A 3 -59.70 8.02 6.69
CA THR A 3 -58.34 8.03 6.12
C THR A 3 -57.46 7.16 7.02
N LYS A 4 -56.91 6.05 6.47
CA LYS A 4 -55.87 5.24 7.10
C LYS A 4 -54.54 5.99 7.12
N PRO A 5 -53.71 5.88 8.16
CA PRO A 5 -52.40 6.50 8.19
C PRO A 5 -51.41 5.69 7.36
N GLY A 6 -50.60 6.43 6.56
CA GLY A 6 -49.55 5.89 5.72
C GLY A 6 -48.40 5.24 6.51
N ASP A 7 -47.90 4.15 5.95
CA ASP A 7 -46.73 3.43 6.40
C ASP A 7 -45.52 4.35 6.35
N ALA A 8 -44.91 4.59 7.48
CA ALA A 8 -43.62 5.24 7.61
C ALA A 8 -42.56 4.23 7.18
N GLU A 9 -41.94 4.48 6.01
CA GLU A 9 -40.72 3.75 5.60
C GLU A 9 -39.64 3.90 6.68
N ALA A 10 -39.27 2.78 7.28
CA ALA A 10 -38.16 2.70 8.23
C ALA A 10 -36.87 3.07 7.49
N LYS A 11 -36.27 4.20 7.88
CA LYS A 11 -34.89 4.54 7.51
C LYS A 11 -33.99 3.39 7.94
N PRO A 12 -33.06 2.91 7.05
CA PRO A 12 -32.13 1.87 7.44
C PRO A 12 -31.32 2.37 8.63
N GLY A 13 -31.37 1.60 9.71
CA GLY A 13 -30.69 1.89 10.95
C GLY A 13 -29.21 2.18 10.72
N LYS A 14 -28.74 3.31 11.26
CA LYS A 14 -27.32 3.50 11.51
C LYS A 14 -26.91 2.39 12.47
N THR A 15 -26.15 1.41 11.95
CA THR A 15 -25.45 0.47 12.81
C THR A 15 -24.40 1.27 13.57
N GLU A 16 -24.66 1.53 14.85
CA GLU A 16 -23.65 1.88 15.82
C GLU A 16 -22.60 0.79 15.79
N ASP A 17 -21.42 1.08 15.25
CA ASP A 17 -20.12 0.56 15.66
C ASP A 17 -19.05 0.70 14.55
N SER A 18 -18.55 1.92 14.30
CA SER A 18 -17.18 2.06 13.81
C SER A 18 -16.65 3.47 14.04
N ASP A 19 -15.78 3.61 15.04
CA ASP A 19 -14.98 4.81 15.24
C ASP A 19 -14.02 5.09 14.04
N PHE A 20 -14.01 4.25 13.02
CA PHE A 20 -13.16 4.38 11.83
C PHE A 20 -13.82 3.83 10.55
N LYS A 21 -13.42 4.38 9.41
CA LYS A 21 -13.81 3.93 8.06
C LYS A 21 -12.57 3.52 7.28
N VAL A 22 -12.62 2.35 6.64
CA VAL A 22 -11.57 1.85 5.74
C VAL A 22 -12.19 1.38 4.44
N THR A 23 -11.83 2.07 3.35
CA THR A 23 -12.18 1.73 1.96
C THR A 23 -10.94 1.93 1.10
N PRO A 24 -10.89 1.42 -0.14
CA PRO A 24 -9.73 1.63 -1.02
C PRO A 24 -9.32 3.10 -1.19
N TRP A 25 -10.27 3.99 -1.02
CA TRP A 25 -10.07 5.42 -1.27
C TRP A 25 -9.97 6.28 -0.01
N GLU A 26 -10.56 5.86 1.10
CA GLU A 26 -10.69 6.68 2.30
C GLU A 26 -10.41 5.87 3.57
N VAL A 27 -9.57 6.43 4.43
CA VAL A 27 -9.30 5.91 5.78
C VAL A 27 -9.43 7.07 6.75
N THR A 28 -10.36 6.95 7.72
CA THR A 28 -10.61 7.97 8.74
C THR A 28 -10.73 7.33 10.13
N GLY A 29 -10.41 8.09 11.15
CA GLY A 29 -10.44 7.65 12.55
C GLY A 29 -9.24 6.75 12.94
N LYS A 30 -9.25 6.31 14.20
CA LYS A 30 -8.21 5.41 14.74
C LYS A 30 -8.51 3.97 14.32
N VAL A 31 -7.70 3.45 13.40
CA VAL A 31 -7.90 2.11 12.82
C VAL A 31 -7.63 1.02 13.86
N ASP A 32 -8.64 0.18 14.12
CA ASP A 32 -8.51 -1.05 14.90
C ASP A 32 -8.22 -2.23 13.96
N TYR A 33 -6.97 -2.63 13.90
CA TYR A 33 -6.51 -3.70 13.00
C TYR A 33 -7.04 -5.09 13.39
N ASP A 34 -7.37 -5.33 14.65
CA ASP A 34 -7.99 -6.60 15.09
C ASP A 34 -9.45 -6.69 14.66
N LYS A 35 -10.18 -5.58 14.72
CA LYS A 35 -11.53 -5.49 14.13
C LYS A 35 -11.46 -5.67 12.61
N LEU A 36 -10.46 -5.10 11.92
CA LEU A 36 -10.30 -5.28 10.47
C LEU A 36 -10.02 -6.73 10.08
N ILE A 37 -9.14 -7.44 10.80
CA ILE A 37 -8.88 -8.87 10.58
C ILE A 37 -10.21 -9.65 10.63
N LYS A 38 -11.02 -9.42 11.66
CA LYS A 38 -12.32 -10.10 11.82
C LYS A 38 -13.30 -9.71 10.70
N ARG A 39 -13.41 -8.40 10.41
CA ARG A 39 -14.33 -7.87 9.40
C ARG A 39 -14.02 -8.37 7.99
N PHE A 40 -12.75 -8.43 7.64
CA PHE A 40 -12.30 -8.90 6.33
C PHE A 40 -12.08 -10.41 6.27
N GLY A 41 -12.09 -11.12 7.43
CA GLY A 41 -11.86 -12.57 7.49
C GLY A 41 -10.45 -12.96 7.06
N THR A 42 -9.45 -12.11 7.38
CA THR A 42 -8.02 -12.38 7.17
C THR A 42 -7.43 -13.08 8.39
N GLN A 43 -6.17 -13.48 8.33
CA GLN A 43 -5.46 -14.13 9.43
C GLN A 43 -4.24 -13.31 9.85
N ARG A 44 -3.91 -13.30 11.14
CA ARG A 44 -2.62 -12.74 11.60
C ARG A 44 -1.46 -13.54 11.04
N ILE A 45 -0.37 -12.85 10.69
CA ILE A 45 0.88 -13.50 10.33
C ILE A 45 1.43 -14.17 11.59
N SER A 46 1.41 -15.49 11.62
CA SER A 46 1.85 -16.27 12.78
C SER A 46 3.38 -16.26 12.92
N SER A 47 3.85 -16.55 14.15
CA SER A 47 5.30 -16.74 14.38
C SER A 47 5.89 -17.90 13.55
N ALA A 48 5.07 -18.89 13.19
CA ALA A 48 5.51 -19.98 12.32
C ALA A 48 5.79 -19.47 10.89
N ILE A 49 4.88 -18.67 10.32
CA ILE A 49 5.07 -18.03 9.01
C ILE A 49 6.30 -17.11 9.02
N LYS A 50 6.46 -16.28 10.06
CA LYS A 50 7.65 -15.42 10.20
C LYS A 50 8.95 -16.22 10.21
N ARG A 51 9.02 -17.31 11.01
CA ARG A 51 10.21 -18.18 11.04
C ARG A 51 10.49 -18.88 9.71
N ASP A 52 9.45 -19.27 8.96
CA ASP A 52 9.61 -19.86 7.63
C ASP A 52 10.19 -18.83 6.64
N MET A 53 9.67 -17.59 6.64
CA MET A 53 10.19 -16.51 5.81
C MET A 53 11.62 -16.12 6.22
N GLU A 54 11.92 -16.07 7.51
CA GLU A 54 13.25 -15.78 8.03
C GLU A 54 14.29 -16.81 7.56
N LYS A 55 13.94 -18.11 7.58
CA LYS A 55 14.82 -19.16 7.05
C LYS A 55 15.11 -19.00 5.56
N ILE A 56 14.09 -18.63 4.76
CA ILE A 56 14.25 -18.40 3.32
C ILE A 56 15.10 -17.15 3.08
N ALA A 57 15.02 -16.16 3.96
CA ALA A 57 15.76 -14.90 3.90
C ALA A 57 17.14 -14.95 4.60
N ASP A 58 17.70 -16.16 4.82
CA ASP A 58 19.00 -16.36 5.49
C ASP A 58 19.13 -15.59 6.84
N GLY A 59 18.08 -15.63 7.65
CA GLY A 59 18.01 -14.97 8.95
C GLY A 59 17.72 -13.46 8.91
N LYS A 60 17.48 -12.88 7.74
CA LYS A 60 17.26 -11.42 7.55
C LYS A 60 15.81 -11.09 7.29
N LEU A 61 14.96 -11.34 8.28
CA LEU A 61 13.55 -10.97 8.18
C LEU A 61 13.38 -9.45 8.12
N HIS A 62 12.58 -8.97 7.17
CA HIS A 62 12.33 -7.53 6.99
C HIS A 62 11.75 -6.88 8.25
N VAL A 63 12.22 -5.67 8.59
CA VAL A 63 11.78 -4.93 9.78
C VAL A 63 10.25 -4.82 9.89
N MET A 64 9.56 -4.56 8.79
CA MET A 64 8.11 -4.45 8.76
C MET A 64 7.38 -5.78 9.10
N LEU A 65 8.02 -6.95 8.92
CA LEU A 65 7.50 -8.23 9.39
C LEU A 65 7.84 -8.48 10.85
N ARG A 66 9.08 -8.18 11.27
CA ARG A 66 9.50 -8.34 12.66
C ARG A 66 8.59 -7.56 13.62
N ARG A 67 8.21 -6.34 13.22
CA ARG A 67 7.43 -5.39 14.03
C ARG A 67 5.92 -5.41 13.77
N ASP A 68 5.40 -6.42 13.08
CA ASP A 68 3.96 -6.53 12.77
C ASP A 68 3.39 -5.32 12.02
N ILE A 69 4.20 -4.64 11.19
CA ILE A 69 3.72 -3.63 10.26
C ILE A 69 2.97 -4.33 9.13
N PHE A 70 3.56 -5.38 8.50
CA PHE A 70 2.77 -6.38 7.82
C PHE A 70 2.24 -7.35 8.87
N PHE A 71 0.93 -7.35 9.07
CA PHE A 71 0.31 -7.94 10.27
C PHE A 71 -0.69 -9.05 9.96
N SER A 72 -1.30 -9.05 8.76
CA SER A 72 -2.29 -10.04 8.37
C SER A 72 -2.10 -10.53 6.94
N HIS A 73 -2.72 -11.66 6.62
CA HIS A 73 -2.61 -12.29 5.31
C HIS A 73 -3.85 -13.09 4.93
N ARG A 74 -3.94 -13.43 3.64
CA ARG A 74 -4.73 -14.52 3.08
C ARG A 74 -3.80 -15.45 2.31
N ASP A 75 -3.87 -16.75 2.60
CA ASP A 75 -3.15 -17.81 1.86
C ASP A 75 -1.63 -17.61 1.71
N LEU A 76 -0.97 -16.83 2.59
CA LEU A 76 0.50 -16.69 2.58
C LEU A 76 1.20 -18.03 2.87
N ASP A 77 0.61 -18.86 3.72
CA ASP A 77 1.05 -20.22 3.98
C ASP A 77 1.04 -21.09 2.72
N LEU A 78 0.02 -20.94 1.85
CA LEU A 78 -0.04 -21.63 0.56
C LEU A 78 1.01 -21.09 -0.42
N VAL A 79 1.32 -19.79 -0.41
CA VAL A 79 2.42 -19.20 -1.20
C VAL A 79 3.76 -19.81 -0.80
N LEU A 80 4.04 -19.86 0.51
CA LEU A 80 5.29 -20.45 1.03
C LEU A 80 5.37 -21.95 0.71
N LYS A 81 4.23 -22.66 0.76
CA LYS A 81 4.16 -24.06 0.34
C LYS A 81 4.45 -24.20 -1.15
N ASP A 82 3.79 -23.42 -2.02
CA ASP A 82 4.01 -23.46 -3.48
C ASP A 82 5.48 -23.14 -3.83
N TYR A 83 6.12 -22.22 -3.09
CA TYR A 83 7.55 -21.92 -3.25
C TYR A 83 8.44 -23.12 -2.89
N ARG A 84 8.23 -23.75 -1.73
CA ARG A 84 8.99 -24.95 -1.31
C ARG A 84 8.79 -26.14 -2.21
N ASP A 85 7.60 -26.30 -2.77
CA ASP A 85 7.26 -27.37 -3.71
C ASP A 85 7.83 -27.12 -5.12
N GLY A 86 8.54 -26.02 -5.37
CA GLY A 86 9.12 -25.66 -6.65
C GLY A 86 8.10 -25.13 -7.68
N LYS A 87 6.83 -24.94 -7.31
CA LYS A 87 5.80 -24.35 -8.20
C LYS A 87 6.02 -22.86 -8.39
N GLY A 88 6.61 -22.20 -7.38
CA GLY A 88 6.82 -20.77 -7.33
C GLY A 88 5.53 -19.96 -7.23
N PHE A 89 5.69 -18.64 -7.21
CA PHE A 89 4.61 -17.65 -7.22
C PHE A 89 5.09 -16.40 -7.93
N PHE A 90 4.28 -15.37 -8.04
CA PHE A 90 4.68 -14.06 -8.53
C PHE A 90 4.07 -12.95 -7.68
N LEU A 91 4.62 -11.76 -7.78
CA LEU A 91 4.18 -10.58 -7.06
C LEU A 91 3.37 -9.66 -7.96
N TYR A 92 2.36 -9.03 -7.38
CA TYR A 92 1.63 -7.94 -7.99
C TYR A 92 1.38 -6.84 -6.99
N THR A 93 1.53 -5.60 -7.42
CA THR A 93 1.13 -4.41 -6.67
C THR A 93 0.75 -3.30 -7.66
N GLY A 94 0.16 -2.23 -7.19
CA GLY A 94 -0.27 -1.15 -8.06
C GLY A 94 -0.14 0.23 -7.44
N ARG A 95 -0.31 1.24 -8.29
CA ARG A 95 -0.28 2.64 -7.89
C ARG A 95 -1.25 3.49 -8.70
N GLY A 96 -2.23 4.09 -8.02
CA GLY A 96 -3.00 5.20 -8.58
C GLY A 96 -2.13 6.46 -8.63
N PRO A 97 -1.79 6.98 -9.81
CA PRO A 97 -0.81 8.07 -9.93
C PRO A 97 -1.29 9.36 -9.27
N SER A 98 -0.34 10.13 -8.73
CA SER A 98 -0.58 11.44 -8.10
C SER A 98 0.55 12.40 -8.43
N LEU A 99 0.34 13.71 -8.28
CA LEU A 99 1.32 14.76 -8.59
C LEU A 99 2.64 14.63 -7.80
N GLY A 100 2.68 13.79 -6.75
CA GLY A 100 3.89 13.45 -6.03
C GLY A 100 3.69 12.18 -5.21
N MET A 101 4.72 11.31 -5.16
CA MET A 101 4.74 10.21 -4.21
C MET A 101 5.29 10.70 -2.88
N HIS A 102 4.64 10.31 -1.80
CA HIS A 102 5.13 10.50 -0.44
C HIS A 102 5.56 9.16 0.17
N ILE A 103 6.26 9.22 1.29
CA ILE A 103 6.85 8.03 1.92
C ILE A 103 5.82 6.94 2.28
N GLY A 104 4.56 7.31 2.58
CA GLY A 104 3.49 6.34 2.82
C GLY A 104 3.15 5.49 1.59
N HIS A 105 3.36 6.04 0.38
CA HIS A 105 3.23 5.29 -0.86
C HIS A 105 4.43 4.38 -1.13
N LEU A 106 5.63 4.79 -0.67
CA LEU A 106 6.86 4.07 -0.94
C LEU A 106 7.03 2.83 -0.06
N ALA A 107 6.55 2.87 1.18
CA ALA A 107 6.75 1.80 2.16
C ALA A 107 6.31 0.40 1.65
N PRO A 108 5.13 0.21 1.03
CA PRO A 108 4.76 -1.08 0.44
C PRO A 108 5.72 -1.54 -0.67
N PHE A 109 6.26 -0.62 -1.49
CA PHE A 109 7.21 -0.96 -2.55
C PHE A 109 8.56 -1.42 -1.99
N VAL A 110 9.03 -0.82 -0.89
CA VAL A 110 10.26 -1.24 -0.19
C VAL A 110 10.10 -2.69 0.29
N PHE A 111 8.98 -3.02 0.87
CA PHE A 111 8.70 -4.40 1.29
C PHE A 111 8.54 -5.37 0.11
N THR A 112 7.89 -4.93 -0.97
CA THR A 112 7.75 -5.72 -2.21
C THR A 112 9.12 -6.01 -2.84
N LYS A 113 10.04 -5.03 -2.79
CA LYS A 113 11.42 -5.20 -3.23
C LYS A 113 12.14 -6.31 -2.43
N TRP A 114 12.01 -6.28 -1.11
CA TRP A 114 12.57 -7.32 -0.27
C TRP A 114 11.99 -8.71 -0.62
N LEU A 115 10.69 -8.83 -0.84
CA LEU A 115 10.09 -10.08 -1.29
C LEU A 115 10.66 -10.53 -2.64
N GLN A 116 10.81 -9.62 -3.60
CA GLN A 116 11.41 -9.95 -4.89
C GLN A 116 12.83 -10.47 -4.74
N ASP A 117 13.66 -9.83 -3.91
CA ASP A 117 15.06 -10.22 -3.69
C ASP A 117 15.18 -11.58 -3.01
N VAL A 118 14.40 -11.82 -1.96
CA VAL A 118 14.44 -13.06 -1.18
C VAL A 118 13.95 -14.25 -1.98
N PHE A 119 12.86 -14.09 -2.73
CA PHE A 119 12.21 -15.19 -3.44
C PHE A 119 12.63 -15.30 -4.92
N GLY A 120 13.26 -14.28 -5.49
CA GLY A 120 13.70 -14.27 -6.87
C GLY A 120 12.57 -14.34 -7.90
N VAL A 121 11.39 -13.81 -7.58
CA VAL A 121 10.15 -13.96 -8.35
C VAL A 121 9.85 -12.77 -9.25
N ASN A 122 8.99 -12.97 -10.26
CA ASN A 122 8.50 -11.90 -11.11
C ASN A 122 7.58 -10.94 -10.33
N LEU A 123 7.61 -9.68 -10.71
CA LEU A 123 6.79 -8.61 -10.16
C LEU A 123 6.07 -7.84 -11.27
N TYR A 124 4.79 -7.68 -11.12
CA TYR A 124 3.95 -6.85 -11.98
C TYR A 124 3.48 -5.62 -11.23
N ILE A 125 3.69 -4.43 -11.79
CA ILE A 125 3.29 -3.16 -11.19
C ILE A 125 2.34 -2.44 -12.13
N GLU A 126 1.10 -2.32 -11.70
CA GLU A 126 0.03 -1.63 -12.42
C GLU A 126 0.00 -0.16 -12.03
N ILE A 127 -0.04 0.70 -13.02
CA ILE A 127 -0.28 2.14 -12.84
C ILE A 127 -1.69 2.41 -13.32
N THR A 128 -2.58 2.63 -12.35
CA THR A 128 -4.03 2.76 -12.58
C THR A 128 -4.39 4.18 -12.99
N ASP A 129 -3.87 4.60 -14.15
CA ASP A 129 -4.05 5.96 -14.69
C ASP A 129 -5.49 6.19 -15.19
N ASP A 130 -6.15 5.16 -15.68
CA ASP A 130 -7.55 5.18 -16.06
C ASP A 130 -8.50 5.36 -14.86
N GLU A 131 -8.29 4.59 -13.75
CA GLU A 131 -9.05 4.75 -12.52
C GLU A 131 -8.91 6.17 -11.96
N LYS A 132 -7.67 6.66 -11.92
CA LYS A 132 -7.39 7.99 -11.40
C LYS A 132 -8.10 9.09 -12.20
N PHE A 133 -8.13 8.97 -13.51
CA PHE A 133 -8.84 9.87 -14.41
C PHE A 133 -10.36 9.77 -14.22
N MET A 134 -10.91 8.55 -14.22
CA MET A 134 -12.36 8.33 -14.09
C MET A 134 -12.91 8.78 -12.75
N ARG A 135 -12.09 8.68 -11.70
CA ARG A 135 -12.52 9.03 -10.36
C ARG A 135 -12.50 10.51 -10.05
N ASN A 136 -11.61 11.27 -10.66
CA ASN A 136 -11.43 12.69 -10.35
C ASN A 136 -11.81 13.58 -11.53
N SER A 137 -12.94 14.28 -11.40
CA SER A 137 -13.47 15.18 -12.46
C SER A 137 -12.55 16.35 -12.82
N ASP A 138 -11.61 16.72 -11.94
CA ASP A 138 -10.75 17.88 -12.12
C ASP A 138 -9.45 17.55 -12.87
N TYR A 139 -9.16 16.26 -13.10
CA TYR A 139 -7.95 15.84 -13.80
C TYR A 139 -8.18 15.65 -15.29
N THR A 140 -7.23 16.15 -16.09
CA THR A 140 -7.15 15.80 -17.50
C THR A 140 -6.33 14.50 -17.66
N ILE A 141 -6.49 13.82 -18.80
CA ILE A 141 -5.75 12.59 -19.09
C ILE A 141 -4.23 12.86 -19.19
N GLU A 142 -3.85 14.05 -19.67
CA GLU A 142 -2.46 14.49 -19.77
C GLU A 142 -1.84 14.69 -18.38
N GLN A 143 -2.57 15.31 -17.44
CA GLN A 143 -2.11 15.50 -16.06
C GLN A 143 -1.91 14.17 -15.35
N VAL A 144 -2.83 13.22 -15.53
CA VAL A 144 -2.71 11.87 -14.98
C VAL A 144 -1.55 11.12 -15.63
N GLY A 145 -1.35 11.26 -16.94
CA GLY A 145 -0.24 10.67 -17.69
C GLY A 145 1.12 11.17 -17.20
N GLU A 146 1.26 12.49 -16.94
CA GLU A 146 2.51 13.03 -16.37
C GLU A 146 2.72 12.58 -14.93
N ALA A 147 1.68 12.56 -14.11
CA ALA A 147 1.75 12.01 -12.75
C ALA A 147 2.17 10.54 -12.76
N ALA A 148 1.64 9.74 -13.68
CA ALA A 148 2.02 8.34 -13.88
C ALA A 148 3.52 8.23 -14.23
N ARG A 149 4.02 9.03 -15.17
CA ARG A 149 5.44 9.06 -15.56
C ARG A 149 6.33 9.38 -14.36
N GLN A 150 6.00 10.41 -13.57
CA GLN A 150 6.78 10.76 -12.37
C GLN A 150 6.76 9.66 -11.32
N ASN A 151 5.59 9.04 -11.07
CA ASN A 151 5.49 7.96 -10.10
C ASN A 151 6.26 6.70 -10.56
N ILE A 152 6.30 6.40 -11.86
CA ILE A 152 7.10 5.29 -12.39
C ILE A 152 8.59 5.51 -12.11
N LEU A 153 9.11 6.74 -12.28
CA LEU A 153 10.50 7.06 -11.95
C LEU A 153 10.82 6.80 -10.47
N ASP A 154 9.90 7.16 -9.57
CA ASP A 154 10.03 6.88 -8.14
C ASP A 154 9.98 5.37 -7.84
N ILE A 155 9.14 4.61 -8.54
CA ILE A 155 9.03 3.15 -8.39
C ILE A 155 10.30 2.45 -8.92
N VAL A 156 10.82 2.86 -10.07
CA VAL A 156 12.09 2.35 -10.60
C VAL A 156 13.26 2.62 -9.64
N ALA A 157 13.26 3.78 -8.98
CA ALA A 157 14.26 4.16 -7.98
C ALA A 157 14.26 3.28 -6.72
N VAL A 158 13.21 2.48 -6.47
CA VAL A 158 13.23 1.46 -5.40
C VAL A 158 14.32 0.41 -5.66
N GLY A 159 14.63 0.15 -6.93
CA GLY A 159 15.75 -0.71 -7.34
C GLY A 159 15.33 -2.17 -7.57
N PHE A 160 14.14 -2.39 -8.08
CA PHE A 160 13.67 -3.71 -8.52
C PHE A 160 14.58 -4.33 -9.60
N ASP A 161 14.51 -5.64 -9.75
CA ASP A 161 15.19 -6.36 -10.84
C ASP A 161 14.48 -6.06 -12.18
N PRO A 162 15.11 -5.37 -13.14
CA PRO A 162 14.47 -5.00 -14.39
C PRO A 162 14.08 -6.19 -15.27
N ASP A 163 14.76 -7.33 -15.15
CA ASP A 163 14.46 -8.52 -15.94
C ASP A 163 13.31 -9.36 -15.36
N LYS A 164 12.93 -9.06 -14.10
CA LYS A 164 11.84 -9.71 -13.38
C LYS A 164 10.71 -8.76 -13.03
N THR A 165 10.75 -7.52 -13.49
CA THR A 165 9.71 -6.52 -13.19
C THR A 165 9.11 -5.98 -14.47
N PHE A 166 7.79 -5.93 -14.54
CA PHE A 166 7.04 -5.29 -15.61
C PHE A 166 6.12 -4.22 -15.01
N ILE A 167 6.37 -2.96 -15.39
CA ILE A 167 5.56 -1.80 -15.03
C ILE A 167 4.73 -1.41 -16.24
N PHE A 168 3.43 -1.27 -16.08
CA PHE A 168 2.52 -0.90 -17.17
C PHE A 168 1.47 0.10 -16.70
N LYS A 169 1.02 0.95 -17.61
CA LYS A 169 -0.13 1.82 -17.44
C LYS A 169 -1.36 1.14 -18.02
N ASP A 170 -2.50 1.23 -17.31
CA ASP A 170 -3.74 0.64 -17.78
C ASP A 170 -4.15 1.21 -19.13
N SER A 171 -4.07 2.53 -19.31
CA SER A 171 -4.40 3.20 -20.57
C SER A 171 -3.60 2.69 -21.78
N GLU A 172 -2.36 2.24 -21.61
CA GLU A 172 -1.51 1.72 -22.67
C GLU A 172 -1.65 0.22 -22.87
N TYR A 173 -1.73 -0.53 -21.76
CA TYR A 173 -1.69 -1.99 -21.77
C TYR A 173 -3.06 -2.65 -21.89
N ILE A 174 -4.14 -1.86 -21.79
CA ILE A 174 -5.53 -2.35 -21.79
C ILE A 174 -5.86 -3.30 -22.94
N LYS A 175 -5.35 -3.07 -24.14
CA LYS A 175 -5.65 -3.93 -25.30
C LYS A 175 -5.16 -5.37 -25.12
N ASN A 176 -4.10 -5.60 -24.34
CA ASN A 176 -3.56 -6.93 -24.04
C ASN A 176 -4.41 -7.68 -23.03
N ILE A 177 -4.95 -6.96 -22.06
CA ILE A 177 -5.72 -7.52 -20.97
C ILE A 177 -7.22 -7.51 -21.26
N TYR A 178 -7.69 -6.70 -22.23
CA TYR A 178 -9.11 -6.51 -22.51
C TYR A 178 -9.92 -7.81 -22.73
N PRO A 179 -9.39 -8.82 -23.45
CA PRO A 179 -10.11 -10.11 -23.56
C PRO A 179 -10.36 -10.80 -22.23
N LEU A 180 -9.44 -10.67 -21.26
CA LEU A 180 -9.63 -11.23 -19.92
C LEU A 180 -10.53 -10.32 -19.06
N VAL A 181 -10.36 -8.99 -19.16
CA VAL A 181 -11.26 -8.01 -18.53
C VAL A 181 -12.73 -8.29 -18.88
N THR A 182 -13.03 -8.53 -20.17
CA THR A 182 -14.40 -8.81 -20.62
C THR A 182 -14.93 -10.14 -20.09
N LYS A 183 -14.07 -11.18 -19.98
CA LYS A 183 -14.46 -12.45 -19.35
C LYS A 183 -14.82 -12.28 -17.87
N ILE A 184 -14.06 -11.45 -17.16
CA ILE A 184 -14.30 -11.11 -15.76
C ILE A 184 -15.58 -10.29 -15.63
N ALA A 185 -15.68 -9.19 -16.38
CA ALA A 185 -16.83 -8.28 -16.35
C ALA A 185 -18.16 -9.01 -16.64
N LYS A 186 -18.15 -10.03 -17.53
CA LYS A 186 -19.33 -10.88 -17.80
C LYS A 186 -19.80 -11.66 -16.55
N LYS A 187 -18.92 -11.92 -15.59
CA LYS A 187 -19.23 -12.69 -14.37
C LYS A 187 -19.58 -11.81 -13.16
N ILE A 188 -19.35 -10.50 -13.24
CA ILE A 188 -19.63 -9.54 -12.18
C ILE A 188 -20.91 -8.78 -12.55
N ASN A 189 -21.78 -8.59 -11.58
CA ASN A 189 -22.97 -7.76 -11.77
C ASN A 189 -22.87 -6.45 -10.95
N PHE A 190 -23.72 -5.49 -11.32
CA PHE A 190 -23.75 -4.16 -10.67
C PHE A 190 -23.98 -4.25 -9.15
N SER A 191 -24.85 -5.15 -8.68
CA SER A 191 -25.14 -5.29 -7.26
C SER A 191 -23.91 -5.76 -6.46
N GLN A 192 -23.11 -6.68 -7.04
CA GLN A 192 -21.86 -7.13 -6.41
C GLN A 192 -20.86 -6.00 -6.31
N VAL A 193 -20.62 -5.26 -7.39
CA VAL A 193 -19.68 -4.11 -7.41
C VAL A 193 -20.16 -3.04 -6.43
N ARG A 194 -21.45 -2.69 -6.48
CA ARG A 194 -22.04 -1.71 -5.56
C ARG A 194 -21.86 -2.10 -4.09
N SER A 195 -22.16 -3.34 -3.72
CA SER A 195 -22.05 -3.80 -2.33
C SER A 195 -20.61 -3.90 -1.85
N THR A 196 -19.68 -4.29 -2.75
CA THR A 196 -18.26 -4.44 -2.42
C THR A 196 -17.54 -3.11 -2.23
N PHE A 197 -17.84 -2.13 -3.10
CA PHE A 197 -17.12 -0.85 -3.15
C PHE A 197 -17.91 0.33 -2.58
N GLY A 198 -19.17 0.13 -2.22
CA GLY A 198 -20.03 1.20 -1.66
C GLY A 198 -20.46 2.23 -2.69
N PHE A 199 -20.50 1.87 -3.99
CA PHE A 199 -20.90 2.78 -5.06
C PHE A 199 -22.37 3.14 -4.95
N ASP A 200 -22.70 4.38 -5.33
CA ASP A 200 -24.05 4.92 -5.39
C ASP A 200 -24.52 5.10 -6.84
N PRO A 201 -25.79 5.49 -7.05
CA PRO A 201 -26.31 5.68 -8.41
C PRO A 201 -25.64 6.79 -9.23
N SER A 202 -24.88 7.70 -8.61
CA SER A 202 -24.14 8.77 -9.29
C SER A 202 -22.75 8.31 -9.74
N THR A 203 -22.30 7.14 -9.32
CA THR A 203 -21.00 6.58 -9.71
C THR A 203 -20.97 6.35 -11.22
N ASN A 204 -19.96 6.91 -11.89
CA ASN A 204 -19.84 6.77 -13.34
C ASN A 204 -19.52 5.32 -13.76
N ILE A 205 -19.88 5.00 -15.01
CA ILE A 205 -19.75 3.64 -15.57
C ILE A 205 -18.29 3.12 -15.58
N GLY A 206 -17.32 4.02 -15.76
CA GLY A 206 -15.91 3.69 -15.73
C GLY A 206 -15.50 3.08 -14.39
N MET A 207 -15.88 3.74 -13.28
CA MET A 207 -15.60 3.25 -11.93
C MET A 207 -16.33 1.94 -11.62
N ILE A 208 -17.54 1.72 -12.17
CA ILE A 208 -18.27 0.46 -12.04
C ILE A 208 -17.55 -0.68 -12.76
N PHE A 209 -16.92 -0.40 -13.91
CA PHE A 209 -16.21 -1.38 -14.73
C PHE A 209 -14.79 -1.65 -14.24
N TYR A 210 -14.14 -0.66 -13.65
CA TYR A 210 -12.73 -0.69 -13.24
C TYR A 210 -12.32 -1.91 -12.37
N PRO A 211 -13.12 -2.40 -11.41
CA PRO A 211 -12.74 -3.59 -10.64
C PRO A 211 -12.43 -4.82 -11.50
N ALA A 212 -13.00 -4.92 -12.70
CA ALA A 212 -12.69 -6.00 -13.64
C ALA A 212 -11.29 -5.83 -14.28
N ILE A 213 -10.77 -4.60 -14.35
CA ILE A 213 -9.42 -4.31 -14.84
C ILE A 213 -8.40 -4.64 -13.76
N GLN A 214 -8.56 -4.07 -12.56
CA GLN A 214 -7.58 -4.18 -11.47
C GLN A 214 -7.28 -5.63 -11.03
N ILE A 215 -8.19 -6.56 -11.17
CA ILE A 215 -7.94 -7.95 -10.77
C ILE A 215 -7.21 -8.79 -11.82
N VAL A 216 -7.11 -8.33 -13.07
CA VAL A 216 -6.49 -9.08 -14.18
C VAL A 216 -5.03 -9.41 -13.93
N PRO A 217 -4.17 -8.50 -13.41
CA PRO A 217 -2.74 -8.80 -13.23
C PRO A 217 -2.47 -9.99 -12.31
N THR A 218 -3.40 -10.31 -11.41
CA THR A 218 -3.30 -11.50 -10.55
C THR A 218 -3.35 -12.83 -11.34
N MET A 219 -3.67 -12.76 -12.63
CA MET A 219 -3.86 -13.89 -13.55
C MET A 219 -2.80 -13.94 -14.65
N PHE A 220 -1.72 -13.16 -14.55
CA PHE A 220 -0.70 -13.08 -15.60
C PHE A 220 0.16 -14.34 -15.74
N GLU A 221 0.32 -15.11 -14.66
CA GLU A 221 1.02 -16.38 -14.68
C GLU A 221 0.12 -17.53 -14.21
N ASN A 222 0.42 -18.76 -14.66
CA ASN A 222 -0.25 -19.97 -14.13
C ASN A 222 0.36 -20.39 -12.79
N LYS A 223 0.37 -19.44 -11.83
CA LYS A 223 0.89 -19.57 -10.47
C LYS A 223 0.04 -18.73 -9.53
N ARG A 224 0.20 -18.95 -8.23
CA ARG A 224 -0.42 -18.07 -7.23
C ARG A 224 0.21 -16.68 -7.27
N CYS A 225 -0.61 -15.66 -7.27
CA CYS A 225 -0.20 -14.27 -7.08
C CYS A 225 -0.14 -13.96 -5.58
N LEU A 226 0.93 -13.29 -5.11
CA LEU A 226 0.99 -12.66 -3.78
C LEU A 226 0.94 -11.15 -3.95
N ILE A 227 0.04 -10.50 -3.22
CA ILE A 227 -0.20 -9.06 -3.29
C ILE A 227 0.21 -8.41 -1.96
N PRO A 228 1.36 -7.73 -1.89
CA PRO A 228 1.71 -6.86 -0.78
C PRO A 228 0.96 -5.53 -0.93
N ALA A 229 0.05 -5.24 -0.02
CA ALA A 229 -0.75 -4.02 -0.07
C ALA A 229 -1.19 -3.57 1.35
N ALA A 230 -1.66 -2.34 1.47
CA ALA A 230 -2.40 -1.94 2.65
C ALA A 230 -3.79 -2.62 2.66
N ILE A 231 -4.32 -2.87 3.85
CA ILE A 231 -5.54 -3.70 4.02
C ILE A 231 -6.79 -3.08 3.38
N ASP A 232 -6.78 -1.80 3.05
CA ASP A 232 -7.89 -1.12 2.36
C ASP A 232 -8.15 -1.66 0.94
N GLN A 233 -7.19 -2.38 0.34
CA GLN A 233 -7.29 -2.95 -1.01
C GLN A 233 -7.99 -4.32 -1.05
N ASP A 234 -8.25 -4.96 0.09
CA ASP A 234 -8.91 -6.27 0.22
C ASP A 234 -10.23 -6.44 -0.60
N PRO A 235 -11.09 -5.40 -0.78
CA PRO A 235 -12.31 -5.54 -1.59
C PRO A 235 -12.07 -6.05 -3.02
N TYR A 236 -11.01 -5.61 -3.70
CA TYR A 236 -10.67 -6.08 -5.05
C TYR A 236 -10.29 -7.56 -5.05
N TRP A 237 -9.52 -7.97 -4.03
CA TRP A 237 -9.01 -9.33 -3.97
C TRP A 237 -10.08 -10.34 -3.55
N ARG A 238 -11.05 -9.95 -2.74
CA ARG A 238 -12.23 -10.77 -2.48
C ARG A 238 -12.99 -11.04 -3.76
N LEU A 239 -13.23 -10.03 -4.58
CA LEU A 239 -13.88 -10.17 -5.88
C LEU A 239 -13.08 -11.11 -6.80
N GLN A 240 -11.75 -10.99 -6.87
CA GLN A 240 -10.89 -11.90 -7.61
C GLN A 240 -11.03 -13.34 -7.14
N ARG A 241 -11.00 -13.57 -5.84
CA ARG A 241 -11.07 -14.91 -5.22
C ARG A 241 -12.39 -15.62 -5.49
N ASP A 242 -13.49 -14.87 -5.58
CA ASP A 242 -14.81 -15.41 -5.93
C ASP A 242 -14.88 -15.91 -7.38
N LEU A 243 -14.07 -15.35 -8.26
CA LEU A 243 -14.10 -15.60 -9.70
C LEU A 243 -12.99 -16.51 -10.20
N ALA A 244 -11.83 -16.50 -9.55
CA ALA A 244 -10.59 -17.07 -10.04
C ALA A 244 -10.72 -18.53 -10.51
N GLU A 245 -11.23 -19.41 -9.65
CA GLU A 245 -11.37 -20.85 -9.95
C GLU A 245 -12.31 -21.10 -11.14
N SER A 246 -13.39 -20.30 -11.24
CA SER A 246 -14.35 -20.42 -12.35
C SER A 246 -13.80 -19.95 -13.69
N LEU A 247 -12.66 -19.25 -13.66
CA LEU A 247 -11.89 -18.78 -14.82
C LEU A 247 -10.64 -19.63 -15.07
N GLY A 248 -10.37 -20.64 -14.24
CA GLY A 248 -9.20 -21.51 -14.35
C GLY A 248 -7.93 -20.94 -13.75
N TYR A 249 -8.01 -19.97 -12.84
CA TYR A 249 -6.88 -19.34 -12.19
C TYR A 249 -6.84 -19.60 -10.67
N TYR A 250 -5.70 -19.34 -10.06
CA TYR A 250 -5.53 -19.40 -8.61
C TYR A 250 -6.21 -18.21 -7.92
N LYS A 251 -6.74 -18.47 -6.72
CA LYS A 251 -7.10 -17.38 -5.80
C LYS A 251 -5.86 -16.64 -5.41
N ALA A 252 -5.87 -15.32 -5.51
CA ALA A 252 -4.76 -14.46 -5.09
C ALA A 252 -4.54 -14.58 -3.58
N ALA A 253 -3.28 -14.58 -3.19
CA ALA A 253 -2.84 -14.45 -1.81
C ALA A 253 -2.50 -12.99 -1.51
N GLU A 254 -2.62 -12.61 -0.25
CA GLU A 254 -2.44 -11.23 0.19
C GLU A 254 -1.57 -11.16 1.43
N ILE A 255 -0.79 -10.09 1.56
CA ILE A 255 -0.12 -9.72 2.78
C ILE A 255 -0.36 -8.24 3.06
N HIS A 256 -0.92 -7.92 4.24
CA HIS A 256 -1.48 -6.61 4.51
C HIS A 256 -0.62 -5.81 5.48
N SER A 257 -0.32 -4.56 5.09
CA SER A 257 0.35 -3.59 5.96
C SER A 257 -0.64 -2.70 6.71
N LYS A 258 -0.17 -2.19 7.85
CA LYS A 258 -0.74 -1.02 8.50
C LYS A 258 -0.46 0.22 7.66
N PHE A 259 -1.21 1.28 7.91
CA PHE A 259 -0.95 2.59 7.29
C PHE A 259 0.20 3.30 8.00
N LEU A 260 1.07 3.95 7.24
CA LEU A 260 2.01 4.90 7.81
C LEU A 260 1.23 6.16 8.21
N PRO A 261 1.25 6.57 9.49
CA PRO A 261 0.47 7.72 9.94
C PRO A 261 0.94 9.02 9.26
N PRO A 262 0.04 10.00 9.05
CA PRO A 262 0.43 11.33 8.60
C PRO A 262 1.23 12.06 9.70
N LEU A 263 1.94 13.12 9.35
CA LEU A 263 2.68 13.93 10.34
C LEU A 263 1.78 14.51 11.42
N SER A 264 0.52 14.80 11.10
CA SER A 264 -0.45 15.45 12.00
C SER A 264 -0.98 14.56 13.14
N GLY A 265 -0.69 13.25 13.14
CA GLY A 265 -1.14 12.33 14.19
C GLY A 265 -1.24 10.89 13.72
N ILE A 266 -1.69 9.98 14.61
CA ILE A 266 -1.75 8.54 14.32
C ILE A 266 -3.07 8.10 13.65
N GLU A 267 -4.00 9.01 13.40
CA GLU A 267 -5.29 8.71 12.82
C GLU A 267 -5.28 8.85 11.29
N GLY A 268 -5.98 7.94 10.62
CA GLY A 268 -6.10 7.95 9.17
C GLY A 268 -4.85 7.44 8.44
N LYS A 269 -4.70 7.84 7.19
CA LYS A 269 -3.54 7.56 6.34
C LYS A 269 -2.96 8.86 5.76
N MET A 270 -1.65 8.85 5.47
CA MET A 270 -1.00 9.96 4.80
C MET A 270 -1.68 10.27 3.46
N SER A 271 -1.91 11.54 3.16
CA SER A 271 -2.60 12.00 1.96
C SER A 271 -1.85 13.15 1.29
N SER A 272 -1.88 13.16 -0.05
CA SER A 272 -1.32 14.26 -0.85
C SER A 272 -2.17 15.53 -0.83
N SER A 273 -3.41 15.48 -0.29
CA SER A 273 -4.33 16.62 -0.25
C SER A 273 -3.94 17.69 0.78
N THR A 274 -3.08 17.33 1.75
CA THR A 274 -2.61 18.26 2.80
C THR A 274 -1.09 18.31 2.77
N ALA A 275 -0.53 19.34 2.15
CA ALA A 275 0.91 19.48 1.88
C ALA A 275 1.80 19.34 3.14
N ASP A 276 1.31 19.86 4.28
CA ASP A 276 2.04 19.84 5.55
C ASP A 276 1.95 18.50 6.30
N SER A 277 1.10 17.58 5.87
CA SER A 277 0.89 16.28 6.53
C SER A 277 1.75 15.14 5.96
N ALA A 278 2.45 15.39 4.84
CA ALA A 278 3.21 14.38 4.13
C ALA A 278 4.63 14.84 3.79
N VAL A 279 5.58 13.91 3.83
CA VAL A 279 6.92 14.08 3.28
C VAL A 279 6.95 13.43 1.91
N TYR A 280 7.24 14.23 0.88
CA TYR A 280 7.36 13.75 -0.50
C TYR A 280 8.76 13.18 -0.77
N LEU A 281 8.86 12.25 -1.71
CA LEU A 281 10.13 11.60 -2.07
C LEU A 281 11.11 12.59 -2.70
N THR A 282 10.60 13.67 -3.25
CA THR A 282 11.36 14.76 -3.89
C THR A 282 11.67 15.91 -2.96
N ASP A 283 11.19 15.92 -1.71
CA ASP A 283 11.49 16.98 -0.75
C ASP A 283 13.00 17.03 -0.49
N PRO A 284 13.63 18.22 -0.56
CA PRO A 284 15.03 18.39 -0.17
C PRO A 284 15.20 18.24 1.36
N PRO A 285 16.44 17.96 1.84
CA PRO A 285 16.69 17.65 3.24
C PRO A 285 16.18 18.69 4.24
N GLU A 286 16.33 19.97 3.94
CA GLU A 286 15.86 21.08 4.78
C GLU A 286 14.34 21.15 4.87
N ILE A 287 13.62 20.79 3.81
CA ILE A 287 12.16 20.74 3.82
C ILE A 287 11.69 19.53 4.65
N VAL A 288 12.34 18.37 4.51
CA VAL A 288 12.06 17.18 5.32
C VAL A 288 12.23 17.50 6.81
N GLU A 289 13.37 18.08 7.19
CA GLU A 289 13.66 18.45 8.58
C GLU A 289 12.62 19.47 9.11
N ASN A 290 12.35 20.53 8.34
CA ASN A 290 11.35 21.53 8.72
C ASN A 290 9.96 20.92 8.91
N LYS A 291 9.52 20.04 7.99
CA LYS A 291 8.24 19.34 8.12
C LYS A 291 8.16 18.49 9.39
N ILE A 292 9.20 17.71 9.70
CA ILE A 292 9.26 16.89 10.91
C ILE A 292 9.25 17.75 12.16
N MET A 293 10.12 18.77 12.22
CA MET A 293 10.23 19.61 13.40
C MET A 293 8.95 20.37 13.70
N LYS A 294 8.28 20.90 12.66
CA LYS A 294 7.14 21.80 12.79
C LYS A 294 5.80 21.07 12.87
N TYR A 295 5.59 20.05 12.06
CA TYR A 295 4.26 19.46 11.86
C TYR A 295 4.11 18.04 12.45
N ALA A 296 5.23 17.34 12.78
CA ALA A 296 5.10 16.02 13.34
C ALA A 296 4.49 16.08 14.75
N PHE A 297 3.34 15.43 14.90
CA PHE A 297 2.64 15.31 16.18
C PHE A 297 3.51 14.56 17.18
N SER A 298 3.60 15.10 18.40
CA SER A 298 4.42 14.53 19.46
C SER A 298 3.56 14.02 20.61
N GLY A 299 3.94 12.85 21.16
CA GLY A 299 3.41 12.33 22.41
C GLY A 299 4.12 12.88 23.66
N GLY A 300 5.01 13.86 23.51
CA GLY A 300 5.72 14.52 24.61
C GLY A 300 4.88 15.53 25.37
N GLN A 301 5.48 16.13 26.41
CA GLN A 301 4.84 17.12 27.28
C GLN A 301 5.07 18.54 26.79
N SER A 302 4.31 19.49 27.38
CA SER A 302 4.32 20.89 26.98
C SER A 302 5.60 21.64 27.40
N THR A 303 6.24 21.21 28.48
CA THR A 303 7.49 21.81 28.99
C THR A 303 8.59 20.76 29.15
N VAL A 304 9.85 21.21 29.15
CA VAL A 304 11.01 20.32 29.37
C VAL A 304 10.95 19.68 30.75
N GLU A 305 10.55 20.43 31.77
CA GLU A 305 10.42 19.93 33.15
C GLU A 305 9.38 18.80 33.24
N GLU A 306 8.21 19.02 32.64
CA GLU A 306 7.17 17.98 32.58
C GLU A 306 7.64 16.76 31.78
N GLN A 307 8.29 16.97 30.64
CA GLN A 307 8.87 15.90 29.83
C GLN A 307 9.88 15.07 30.63
N ARG A 308 10.78 15.73 31.35
CA ARG A 308 11.75 15.04 32.23
C ARG A 308 11.11 14.26 33.36
N ARG A 309 9.96 14.71 33.88
CA ARG A 309 9.25 14.07 34.99
C ARG A 309 8.30 12.97 34.55
N LEU A 310 7.56 13.17 33.45
CA LEU A 310 6.45 12.31 33.03
C LEU A 310 6.79 11.41 31.84
N GLY A 311 7.83 11.77 31.07
CA GLY A 311 8.13 11.11 29.80
C GLY A 311 7.11 11.39 28.72
N ALA A 312 7.26 10.69 27.60
CA ALA A 312 6.40 10.80 26.44
C ALA A 312 5.54 9.54 26.24
N ASN A 313 4.39 9.71 25.60
CA ASN A 313 3.61 8.60 25.09
C ASN A 313 4.06 8.26 23.66
N VAL A 314 4.91 7.26 23.53
CA VAL A 314 5.47 6.80 22.24
C VAL A 314 4.42 6.21 21.29
N ASP A 315 3.29 5.73 21.81
CA ASP A 315 2.25 5.07 20.99
C ASP A 315 1.49 6.07 20.12
N VAL A 316 1.52 7.36 20.47
CA VAL A 316 0.89 8.44 19.69
C VAL A 316 1.90 9.38 19.06
N ASP A 317 3.20 9.20 19.34
CA ASP A 317 4.28 10.03 18.82
C ASP A 317 4.64 9.64 17.39
N VAL A 318 4.35 10.49 16.43
CA VAL A 318 4.58 10.20 15.01
C VAL A 318 6.06 10.02 14.66
N PRO A 319 7.01 10.83 15.13
CA PRO A 319 8.42 10.58 14.92
C PRO A 319 8.89 9.21 15.38
N PHE A 320 8.51 8.79 16.57
CA PHE A 320 8.82 7.45 17.06
C PHE A 320 8.13 6.35 16.22
N GLN A 321 6.86 6.53 15.87
CA GLN A 321 6.12 5.57 15.05
C GLN A 321 6.76 5.37 13.68
N TRP A 322 7.31 6.41 13.04
CA TRP A 322 7.98 6.29 11.76
C TRP A 322 9.33 5.56 11.87
N LEU A 323 10.13 5.85 12.91
CA LEU A 323 11.34 5.07 13.20
C LEU A 323 11.00 3.58 13.38
N TYR A 324 9.99 3.29 14.20
CA TYR A 324 9.53 1.93 14.44
C TYR A 324 8.97 1.24 13.18
N TYR A 325 8.30 2.00 12.31
CA TYR A 325 7.63 1.45 11.12
C TYR A 325 8.65 0.94 10.08
N LEU A 326 9.65 1.75 9.73
CA LEU A 326 10.56 1.46 8.62
C LEU A 326 11.94 2.14 8.73
N PHE A 327 12.03 3.36 9.30
CA PHE A 327 13.21 4.21 9.08
C PHE A 327 14.37 3.94 10.02
N ASP A 328 14.21 3.07 11.01
CA ASP A 328 15.30 2.49 11.77
C ASP A 328 15.15 0.97 11.86
N ASP A 329 16.06 0.21 11.27
CA ASP A 329 16.03 -1.26 11.23
C ASP A 329 16.73 -1.92 12.42
N ASP A 330 17.41 -1.14 13.27
CA ASP A 330 18.03 -1.60 14.52
C ASP A 330 16.99 -1.64 15.64
N ASP A 331 16.54 -2.85 16.00
CA ASP A 331 15.57 -3.05 17.08
C ASP A 331 16.12 -2.61 18.44
N SER A 332 17.44 -2.69 18.67
CA SER A 332 18.07 -2.27 19.91
C SER A 332 18.06 -0.74 20.06
N GLU A 333 18.31 -0.03 18.96
CA GLU A 333 18.27 1.43 18.93
C GLU A 333 16.84 1.96 19.12
N VAL A 334 15.87 1.36 18.43
CA VAL A 334 14.47 1.73 18.59
C VAL A 334 13.99 1.49 20.03
N GLU A 335 14.39 0.39 20.66
CA GLU A 335 14.03 0.10 22.06
C GLU A 335 14.74 1.07 23.03
N ARG A 336 15.99 1.44 22.76
CA ARG A 336 16.69 2.48 23.53
C ARG A 336 15.92 3.81 23.45
N ILE A 337 15.54 4.26 22.23
CA ILE A 337 14.76 5.48 22.04
C ILE A 337 13.43 5.38 22.77
N ARG A 338 12.71 4.25 22.67
CA ARG A 338 11.47 4.00 23.40
C ARG A 338 11.63 4.22 24.89
N SER A 339 12.62 3.55 25.49
CA SER A 339 12.90 3.58 26.93
C SER A 339 13.28 5.00 27.41
N GLU A 340 14.21 5.65 26.71
CA GLU A 340 14.69 6.98 27.11
C GLU A 340 13.62 8.07 26.90
N TYR A 341 12.83 7.98 25.83
CA TYR A 341 11.77 8.94 25.56
C TYR A 341 10.57 8.77 26.51
N SER A 342 10.15 7.53 26.77
CA SER A 342 9.07 7.24 27.73
C SER A 342 9.43 7.58 29.18
N SER A 343 10.73 7.54 29.53
CA SER A 343 11.22 7.90 30.87
C SER A 343 11.57 9.38 31.03
N GLY A 344 11.47 10.20 29.96
CA GLY A 344 11.85 11.60 29.98
C GLY A 344 13.36 11.88 29.91
N LYS A 345 14.20 10.86 29.70
CA LYS A 345 15.65 11.03 29.46
C LYS A 345 15.91 11.66 28.10
N MET A 346 15.10 11.35 27.08
CA MET A 346 15.16 11.95 25.76
C MET A 346 14.03 12.96 25.58
N LEU A 347 14.31 14.06 24.90
CA LEU A 347 13.34 15.12 24.60
C LEU A 347 12.71 14.92 23.21
N THR A 348 11.52 15.45 23.00
CA THR A 348 10.81 15.45 21.71
C THR A 348 11.66 15.93 20.54
N GLY A 349 12.41 17.04 20.72
CA GLY A 349 13.28 17.56 19.68
C GLY A 349 14.42 16.61 19.29
N GLU A 350 14.89 15.78 20.23
CA GLU A 350 15.95 14.80 19.97
C GLU A 350 15.40 13.63 19.11
N VAL A 351 14.20 13.09 19.44
CA VAL A 351 13.55 12.04 18.63
C VAL A 351 13.25 12.54 17.20
N LYS A 352 12.74 13.79 17.08
CA LYS A 352 12.50 14.42 15.78
C LYS A 352 13.78 14.56 14.94
N LYS A 353 14.91 14.90 15.54
CA LYS A 353 16.21 14.98 14.87
C LYS A 353 16.67 13.62 14.39
N VAL A 354 16.58 12.58 15.23
CA VAL A 354 16.92 11.20 14.83
C VAL A 354 16.11 10.78 13.62
N LEU A 355 14.79 11.02 13.64
CA LEU A 355 13.95 10.72 12.47
C LEU A 355 14.38 11.50 11.23
N ALA A 356 14.64 12.81 11.37
CA ALA A 356 15.02 13.65 10.24
C ALA A 356 16.34 13.17 9.59
N GLU A 357 17.33 12.79 10.38
CA GLU A 357 18.60 12.23 9.90
C GLU A 357 18.40 10.90 9.15
N LYS A 358 17.70 9.95 9.77
CA LYS A 358 17.42 8.64 9.16
C LYS A 358 16.63 8.78 7.86
N LEU A 359 15.59 9.61 7.87
CA LEU A 359 14.73 9.83 6.71
C LEU A 359 15.47 10.57 5.59
N ASN A 360 16.29 11.55 5.91
CA ASN A 360 17.12 12.26 4.92
C ASN A 360 18.16 11.34 4.28
N GLY A 361 18.76 10.43 5.03
CA GLY A 361 19.63 9.39 4.50
C GLY A 361 18.90 8.48 3.50
N PHE A 362 17.73 7.98 3.90
CA PHE A 362 16.88 7.12 3.06
C PHE A 362 16.43 7.83 1.78
N LEU A 363 15.88 9.04 1.89
CA LEU A 363 15.41 9.82 0.75
C LEU A 363 16.56 10.29 -0.15
N GLY A 364 17.74 10.59 0.44
CA GLY A 364 18.94 10.94 -0.31
C GLY A 364 19.39 9.81 -1.26
N GLU A 365 19.36 8.57 -0.77
CA GLU A 365 19.64 7.38 -1.59
C GLU A 365 18.57 7.19 -2.67
N HIS A 366 17.30 7.35 -2.32
CA HIS A 366 16.19 7.26 -3.28
C HIS A 366 16.33 8.31 -4.40
N ARG A 367 16.58 9.58 -4.07
CA ARG A 367 16.78 10.64 -5.07
C ARG A 367 17.95 10.35 -6.01
N ARG A 368 19.10 9.88 -5.51
CA ARG A 368 20.24 9.49 -6.36
C ARG A 368 19.89 8.37 -7.35
N ARG A 369 19.09 7.40 -6.93
CA ARG A 369 18.60 6.34 -7.83
C ARG A 369 17.57 6.88 -8.81
N ARG A 370 16.70 7.78 -8.38
CA ARG A 370 15.68 8.40 -9.22
C ARG A 370 16.27 9.21 -10.37
N GLU A 371 17.38 9.90 -10.16
CA GLU A 371 18.11 10.62 -11.21
C GLU A 371 18.54 9.69 -12.38
N LYS A 372 18.82 8.43 -12.08
CA LYS A 372 19.20 7.40 -13.08
C LYS A 372 18.00 6.64 -13.65
N SER A 373 16.83 6.76 -13.06
CA SER A 373 15.64 6.01 -13.47
C SER A 373 15.22 6.25 -14.92
N PRO A 374 15.34 7.46 -15.52
CA PRO A 374 15.01 7.66 -16.92
C PRO A 374 15.78 6.75 -17.90
N GLU A 375 17.06 6.46 -17.61
CA GLU A 375 17.91 5.60 -18.45
C GLU A 375 17.52 4.12 -18.36
N MET A 376 16.81 3.74 -17.29
CA MET A 376 16.41 2.35 -17.04
C MET A 376 14.94 2.08 -17.38
N LEU A 377 14.15 3.11 -17.65
CA LEU A 377 12.70 3.03 -17.77
C LEU A 377 12.25 1.95 -18.76
N ASP A 378 12.86 1.92 -19.94
CA ASP A 378 12.53 0.95 -20.99
C ASP A 378 12.74 -0.52 -20.54
N LYS A 379 13.69 -0.77 -19.66
CA LYS A 379 13.94 -2.12 -19.15
C LYS A 379 12.76 -2.65 -18.31
N PHE A 380 12.04 -1.76 -17.66
CA PHE A 380 10.86 -2.11 -16.87
C PHE A 380 9.58 -2.16 -17.70
N MET A 381 9.50 -1.42 -18.82
CA MET A 381 8.26 -1.24 -19.60
C MET A 381 8.30 -1.93 -20.99
N TYR A 382 9.43 -1.96 -21.65
CA TYR A 382 9.54 -2.41 -23.05
C TYR A 382 10.69 -3.36 -23.35
N SER A 383 11.84 -3.27 -22.71
CA SER A 383 13.07 -3.95 -23.11
C SER A 383 13.71 -4.91 -22.10
N GLY A 384 13.27 -4.97 -20.84
CA GLY A 384 13.63 -6.02 -19.89
C GLY A 384 13.05 -7.38 -20.27
N GLU A 385 13.56 -8.48 -19.76
CA GLU A 385 13.12 -9.82 -20.19
C GLU A 385 11.64 -10.08 -19.90
N LEU A 386 11.16 -9.70 -18.72
CA LEU A 386 9.74 -9.83 -18.39
C LEU A 386 8.89 -8.85 -19.21
N ALA A 387 9.34 -7.61 -19.35
CA ALA A 387 8.66 -6.58 -20.11
C ALA A 387 8.49 -6.98 -21.59
N LYS A 388 9.55 -7.49 -22.24
CA LYS A 388 9.49 -8.01 -23.62
C LYS A 388 8.49 -9.14 -23.76
N ARG A 389 8.54 -10.11 -22.84
CA ARG A 389 7.63 -11.26 -22.87
C ARG A 389 6.17 -10.84 -22.75
N MET A 390 5.89 -9.88 -21.83
CA MET A 390 4.56 -9.38 -21.63
C MET A 390 4.06 -8.50 -22.77
N TRP A 391 4.97 -7.69 -23.35
CA TRP A 391 4.63 -6.76 -24.42
C TRP A 391 4.48 -7.44 -25.79
N ARG A 392 5.22 -8.51 -26.07
CA ARG A 392 5.08 -9.30 -27.32
C ARG A 392 3.71 -9.91 -27.51
N ARG A 393 3.03 -10.28 -26.42
CA ARG A 393 1.66 -10.80 -26.47
C ARG A 393 0.64 -9.84 -27.11
N ILE A 394 1.03 -8.60 -27.37
CA ILE A 394 0.19 -7.61 -28.06
C ILE A 394 0.12 -7.81 -29.56
N TYR A 395 1.22 -8.29 -30.15
CA TYR A 395 1.46 -8.28 -31.57
C TYR A 395 1.52 -9.69 -32.17
N GLU A 396 1.46 -10.71 -31.34
CA GLU A 396 1.27 -12.11 -31.67
C GLU A 396 -0.18 -12.56 -31.43
#